data_8f013b2c604b74dcccde96220d59425f
#
_entry.id   8f013b2c604b74dcccde96220d59425f
#
_cell.length_a   1.000
_cell.length_b   1.000
_cell.length_c   1.000
_cell.angle_alpha   90.00
_cell.angle_beta   90.00
_cell.angle_gamma   90.00
#
_symmetry.space_group_name_H-M   'P 1'
#
loop_
_entity.id
_entity.type
_entity.pdbx_description
1 polymer ?
#
loop_
_entity_poly.entity_id
_entity_poly.type
_entity_poly.pdbx_seq_one_letter_code
_entity_poly.pdbx_strand_id
1 'polypeptide(L)'
;MLLPALPLKKGSPATTPFMQFRTIFLTALLCVATLALAEKKDGTPISPLYLLPEPEKPLSIPQPDRPLQPVAELRPVVIHTDVPQQGIDVSHYQGRINWEIVAHNKDIRFVYVKATEGSGYVDDYYLRNLYGAKQAGIPVGVYHFYRPTASVLTQLENFRDNVDPRQQDLIPIVDVEKRGRGSLVHFQRSLRAFLEGVERMFGVKPIIYTGVNFYAKYLRGKFTQYRFMVARYAEEFPGLCEDVPIVLWQFTSSSYVDGIRGHVDRSVFLDRYGVSDIMLPSTVRGKK
;
A
#
# COMPACT_ATOMS: atom_id res chain seq x y z
N MET A 1 49.80 5.70 53.99
CA MET A 1 50.59 5.91 52.75
C MET A 1 49.68 6.58 51.73
N LEU A 2 49.79 7.90 51.68
CA LEU A 2 48.93 8.76 50.83
C LEU A 2 49.58 8.95 49.45
N LEU A 3 48.86 8.70 48.40
CA LEU A 3 49.23 9.04 47.04
C LEU A 3 48.75 10.47 46.67
N PRO A 4 49.55 11.25 45.93
CA PRO A 4 49.23 12.65 45.68
C PRO A 4 48.33 12.82 44.47
N ALA A 5 47.51 13.88 44.53
CA ALA A 5 46.60 14.35 43.50
C ALA A 5 47.31 15.02 42.32
N LEU A 6 46.89 14.73 41.10
CA LEU A 6 47.33 15.39 39.86
C LEU A 6 46.45 16.62 39.54
N PRO A 7 46.99 17.70 38.95
CA PRO A 7 46.29 18.97 38.76
C PRO A 7 45.40 18.99 37.52
N LEU A 8 44.25 19.64 37.66
CA LEU A 8 43.30 19.98 36.60
C LEU A 8 43.88 20.97 35.58
N LYS A 9 43.90 20.61 34.31
CA LYS A 9 44.15 21.54 33.19
C LYS A 9 42.91 22.36 32.89
N LYS A 10 43.03 23.68 32.95
CA LYS A 10 42.04 24.65 32.46
C LYS A 10 41.93 24.57 30.94
N GLY A 11 40.79 24.20 30.42
CA GLY A 11 40.47 24.27 28.99
C GLY A 11 39.98 25.66 28.62
N SER A 12 40.50 26.17 27.51
CA SER A 12 40.14 27.44 26.86
C SER A 12 38.76 27.34 26.21
N PRO A 13 38.01 28.47 26.08
CA PRO A 13 36.66 28.45 25.55
C PRO A 13 36.68 28.27 24.03
N ALA A 14 35.90 27.26 23.54
CA ALA A 14 35.67 27.08 22.14
C ALA A 14 34.64 28.12 21.64
N THR A 15 35.05 28.93 20.69
CA THR A 15 34.25 29.87 19.92
C THR A 15 33.28 29.08 19.01
N THR A 16 32.00 29.20 19.22
CA THR A 16 30.93 28.77 18.32
C THR A 16 30.91 29.62 17.05
N PRO A 17 30.82 29.04 15.85
CA PRO A 17 30.51 29.84 14.65
C PRO A 17 29.02 30.07 14.51
N PHE A 18 28.61 31.27 14.96
CA PHE A 18 27.26 31.80 14.72
C PHE A 18 27.34 32.67 13.47
N MET A 19 27.35 32.05 12.27
CA MET A 19 27.16 32.81 11.00
C MET A 19 27.06 31.84 9.81
N GLN A 20 25.86 31.32 9.55
CA GLN A 20 25.48 30.81 8.21
C GLN A 20 23.98 30.57 8.01
N PHE A 21 23.09 31.16 8.85
CA PHE A 21 21.64 31.01 8.68
C PHE A 21 20.91 32.23 8.10
N ARG A 22 21.63 33.21 7.52
CA ARG A 22 20.99 34.42 6.98
C ARG A 22 20.85 34.50 5.45
N THR A 23 21.40 33.55 4.71
CA THR A 23 21.40 33.61 3.24
C THR A 23 20.34 32.75 2.58
N ILE A 24 19.72 31.79 3.30
CA ILE A 24 18.68 30.89 2.74
C ILE A 24 17.27 31.49 2.84
N PHE A 25 17.02 32.45 3.73
CA PHE A 25 15.70 33.06 3.86
C PHE A 25 15.42 34.19 2.85
N LEU A 26 16.43 34.71 2.14
CA LEU A 26 16.23 35.81 1.17
C LEU A 26 15.89 35.30 -0.25
N THR A 27 16.24 34.05 -0.59
CA THR A 27 15.89 33.45 -1.89
C THR A 27 14.48 32.86 -1.93
N ALA A 28 13.94 32.43 -0.79
CA ALA A 28 12.55 31.96 -0.71
C ALA A 28 11.51 33.11 -0.77
N LEU A 29 11.91 34.33 -0.37
CA LEU A 29 10.99 35.48 -0.41
C LEU A 29 10.93 36.13 -1.81
N LEU A 30 11.93 35.93 -2.68
CA LEU A 30 11.92 36.46 -4.05
C LEU A 30 11.12 35.59 -5.03
N CYS A 31 10.93 34.29 -4.75
CA CYS A 31 10.08 33.43 -5.59
C CYS A 31 8.57 33.60 -5.35
N VAL A 32 8.17 34.15 -4.21
CA VAL A 32 6.75 34.43 -3.92
C VAL A 32 6.30 35.77 -4.55
N ALA A 33 7.24 36.69 -4.81
CA ALA A 33 6.92 37.99 -5.40
C ALA A 33 6.77 37.98 -6.95
N THR A 34 7.19 36.92 -7.63
CA THR A 34 7.07 36.83 -9.10
C THR A 34 5.84 36.03 -9.57
N LEU A 35 5.05 35.43 -8.67
CA LEU A 35 3.78 34.79 -8.99
C LEU A 35 2.55 35.69 -8.91
N ALA A 36 2.73 37.01 -8.65
CA ALA A 36 1.64 37.94 -8.39
C ALA A 36 1.23 38.80 -9.62
N LEU A 37 1.64 38.46 -10.83
CA LEU A 37 1.31 39.27 -12.01
C LEU A 37 0.84 38.44 -13.22
N ALA A 38 -0.10 37.49 -13.02
CA ALA A 38 -0.94 37.02 -14.10
C ALA A 38 -2.31 37.70 -13.97
N GLU A 39 -2.52 38.78 -14.75
CA GLU A 39 -3.83 39.44 -14.84
C GLU A 39 -4.58 38.96 -16.05
N LYS A 40 -5.92 38.81 -15.93
CA LYS A 40 -6.79 38.68 -17.09
C LYS A 40 -6.76 39.95 -17.92
N LYS A 41 -7.11 39.87 -19.22
CA LYS A 41 -7.21 41.01 -20.13
C LYS A 41 -8.13 42.14 -19.67
N ASP A 42 -8.93 41.90 -18.65
CA ASP A 42 -9.84 42.88 -18.01
C ASP A 42 -9.26 43.51 -16.72
N GLY A 43 -7.99 43.25 -16.38
CA GLY A 43 -7.34 43.80 -15.21
C GLY A 43 -7.69 43.17 -13.87
N THR A 44 -8.39 42.03 -13.85
CA THR A 44 -8.72 41.31 -12.61
C THR A 44 -7.64 40.27 -12.26
N PRO A 45 -7.20 40.16 -10.97
CA PRO A 45 -6.21 39.17 -10.58
C PRO A 45 -6.77 37.75 -10.72
N ILE A 46 -5.97 36.85 -11.27
CA ILE A 46 -6.33 35.44 -11.40
C ILE A 46 -6.16 34.76 -10.03
N SER A 47 -7.24 34.29 -9.46
CA SER A 47 -7.19 33.48 -8.24
C SER A 47 -6.48 32.15 -8.51
N PRO A 48 -5.62 31.64 -7.61
CA PRO A 48 -4.98 30.33 -7.73
C PRO A 48 -5.95 29.15 -7.94
N LEU A 49 -7.24 29.35 -7.66
CA LEU A 49 -8.29 28.36 -7.86
C LEU A 49 -8.61 28.10 -9.35
N TYR A 50 -8.23 29.03 -10.26
CA TYR A 50 -8.49 28.90 -11.71
C TYR A 50 -7.42 28.09 -12.48
N LEU A 51 -6.38 27.61 -11.80
CA LEU A 51 -5.35 26.77 -12.40
C LEU A 51 -5.68 25.26 -12.29
N LEU A 52 -6.79 24.91 -11.67
CA LEU A 52 -7.28 23.54 -11.69
C LEU A 52 -8.17 23.34 -12.91
N PRO A 53 -7.98 22.28 -13.71
CA PRO A 53 -8.91 21.95 -14.79
C PRO A 53 -10.33 21.81 -14.21
N GLU A 54 -11.30 22.40 -14.89
CA GLU A 54 -12.71 22.23 -14.50
C GLU A 54 -13.03 20.73 -14.38
N PRO A 55 -13.82 20.33 -13.36
CA PRO A 55 -14.25 18.95 -13.26
C PRO A 55 -15.09 18.62 -14.49
N GLU A 56 -14.64 17.66 -15.28
CA GLU A 56 -15.41 17.14 -16.40
C GLU A 56 -16.81 16.76 -15.91
N LYS A 57 -17.83 17.11 -16.71
CA LYS A 57 -19.23 16.78 -16.38
C LYS A 57 -19.35 15.31 -16.02
N PRO A 58 -20.10 14.97 -14.96
CA PRO A 58 -20.28 13.58 -14.56
C PRO A 58 -20.81 12.78 -15.77
N LEU A 59 -20.05 11.78 -16.19
CA LEU A 59 -20.52 10.78 -17.12
C LEU A 59 -21.78 10.15 -16.53
N SER A 60 -22.90 10.26 -17.24
CA SER A 60 -24.13 9.57 -16.89
C SER A 60 -23.86 8.07 -16.88
N ILE A 61 -23.89 7.47 -15.68
CA ILE A 61 -23.80 6.02 -15.51
C ILE A 61 -25.12 5.43 -16.03
N PRO A 62 -25.11 4.56 -17.06
CA PRO A 62 -26.30 3.86 -17.47
C PRO A 62 -26.83 3.03 -16.28
N GLN A 63 -28.09 3.15 -15.96
CA GLN A 63 -28.73 2.28 -14.99
C GLN A 63 -28.79 0.85 -15.54
N PRO A 64 -28.52 -0.17 -14.73
CA PRO A 64 -28.61 -1.56 -15.20
C PRO A 64 -30.10 -1.93 -15.43
N ASP A 65 -30.40 -2.31 -16.66
CA ASP A 65 -31.72 -2.75 -17.10
C ASP A 65 -32.18 -4.13 -16.58
N ARG A 66 -31.65 -4.58 -15.45
CA ARG A 66 -32.04 -5.87 -14.87
C ARG A 66 -32.40 -5.76 -13.40
N PRO A 67 -33.58 -6.26 -13.00
CA PRO A 67 -33.93 -6.39 -11.59
C PRO A 67 -32.92 -7.33 -10.90
N LEU A 68 -32.47 -6.92 -9.71
CA LEU A 68 -31.63 -7.74 -8.85
C LEU A 68 -32.36 -9.05 -8.53
N GLN A 69 -31.75 -10.17 -8.86
CA GLN A 69 -32.26 -11.48 -8.47
C GLN A 69 -32.14 -11.69 -6.96
N PRO A 70 -33.05 -12.45 -6.31
CA PRO A 70 -32.97 -12.69 -4.88
C PRO A 70 -31.67 -13.39 -4.51
N VAL A 71 -31.09 -12.94 -3.41
CA VAL A 71 -29.83 -13.46 -2.83
C VAL A 71 -30.00 -14.96 -2.57
N ALA A 72 -29.20 -15.77 -3.24
CA ALA A 72 -29.13 -17.21 -2.99
C ALA A 72 -28.58 -17.45 -1.56
N GLU A 73 -29.21 -18.37 -0.84
CA GLU A 73 -28.79 -18.81 0.50
C GLU A 73 -27.30 -19.09 0.56
N LEU A 74 -26.66 -18.54 1.58
CA LEU A 74 -25.24 -18.75 1.88
C LEU A 74 -24.96 -20.25 2.07
N ARG A 75 -24.32 -20.87 1.10
CA ARG A 75 -23.81 -22.23 1.26
C ARG A 75 -22.50 -22.16 2.03
N PRO A 76 -22.25 -23.10 2.97
CA PRO A 76 -20.96 -23.17 3.64
C PRO A 76 -19.85 -23.37 2.59
N VAL A 77 -18.80 -22.57 2.70
CA VAL A 77 -17.64 -22.60 1.81
C VAL A 77 -16.90 -23.92 2.08
N VAL A 78 -16.97 -24.86 1.15
CA VAL A 78 -16.18 -26.08 1.19
C VAL A 78 -14.87 -25.79 0.46
N ILE A 79 -13.75 -25.78 1.19
CA ILE A 79 -12.42 -25.65 0.59
C ILE A 79 -12.09 -26.97 -0.13
N HIS A 80 -12.26 -26.97 -1.44
CA HIS A 80 -11.87 -28.08 -2.31
C HIS A 80 -10.53 -27.79 -2.97
N THR A 81 -9.44 -28.06 -2.29
CA THR A 81 -8.13 -28.24 -2.92
C THR A 81 -7.35 -29.27 -2.13
N ASP A 82 -6.77 -30.23 -2.81
CA ASP A 82 -5.90 -31.27 -2.22
C ASP A 82 -4.66 -30.65 -1.50
N VAL A 83 -4.31 -29.41 -1.82
CA VAL A 83 -3.34 -28.57 -1.08
C VAL A 83 -3.81 -27.12 -1.14
N PRO A 84 -4.09 -26.46 0.00
CA PRO A 84 -4.46 -25.05 0.03
C PRO A 84 -3.34 -24.19 -0.57
N GLN A 85 -3.65 -23.44 -1.63
CA GLN A 85 -2.69 -22.49 -2.20
C GLN A 85 -2.52 -21.32 -1.24
N GLN A 86 -1.35 -21.21 -0.64
CA GLN A 86 -1.04 -20.20 0.34
C GLN A 86 -0.01 -19.21 -0.21
N GLY A 87 0.03 -18.05 0.39
CA GLY A 87 1.04 -17.04 0.16
C GLY A 87 1.56 -16.44 1.44
N ILE A 88 2.61 -15.67 1.30
CA ILE A 88 3.21 -14.89 2.39
C ILE A 88 3.26 -13.43 2.02
N ASP A 89 3.26 -12.56 3.03
CA ASP A 89 3.60 -11.17 2.84
C ASP A 89 4.78 -10.77 3.72
N VAL A 90 5.72 -10.02 3.14
CA VAL A 90 7.02 -9.74 3.72
C VAL A 90 7.43 -8.27 3.54
N SER A 91 8.32 -7.80 4.40
CA SER A 91 8.93 -6.49 4.38
C SER A 91 10.37 -6.56 4.91
N HIS A 92 10.95 -5.41 5.24
CA HIS A 92 12.25 -5.36 5.94
C HIS A 92 12.24 -6.12 7.28
N TYR A 93 11.08 -6.34 7.92
CA TYR A 93 11.00 -7.06 9.19
C TYR A 93 11.49 -8.51 9.12
N GLN A 94 11.37 -9.17 7.97
CA GLN A 94 11.87 -10.52 7.75
C GLN A 94 13.38 -10.55 7.45
N GLY A 95 14.00 -9.39 7.26
CA GLY A 95 15.42 -9.28 6.95
C GLY A 95 15.80 -9.98 5.65
N ARG A 96 16.94 -10.67 5.65
CA ARG A 96 17.39 -11.42 4.47
C ARG A 96 16.68 -12.76 4.37
N ILE A 97 15.97 -12.97 3.27
CA ILE A 97 15.23 -14.18 2.94
C ILE A 97 16.06 -15.02 1.96
N ASN A 98 16.11 -16.32 2.18
CA ASN A 98 16.61 -17.28 1.22
C ASN A 98 15.46 -17.78 0.34
N TRP A 99 15.25 -17.13 -0.80
CA TRP A 99 14.16 -17.38 -1.69
C TRP A 99 14.21 -18.75 -2.37
N GLU A 100 15.41 -19.32 -2.57
CA GLU A 100 15.56 -20.68 -3.09
C GLU A 100 14.94 -21.70 -2.11
N ILE A 101 15.20 -21.54 -0.81
CA ILE A 101 14.60 -22.40 0.21
C ILE A 101 13.09 -22.18 0.28
N VAL A 102 12.62 -20.92 0.26
CA VAL A 102 11.17 -20.61 0.26
C VAL A 102 10.46 -21.29 -0.91
N ALA A 103 11.06 -21.30 -2.11
CA ALA A 103 10.49 -21.92 -3.30
C ALA A 103 10.34 -23.46 -3.22
N HIS A 104 11.07 -24.11 -2.32
CA HIS A 104 10.89 -25.54 -2.08
C HIS A 104 9.63 -25.87 -1.25
N ASN A 105 9.07 -24.87 -0.57
CA ASN A 105 7.81 -25.03 0.14
C ASN A 105 6.64 -25.01 -0.84
N LYS A 106 6.07 -26.21 -1.09
CA LYS A 106 5.00 -26.40 -2.08
C LYS A 106 3.68 -25.69 -1.73
N ASP A 107 3.50 -25.28 -0.47
CA ASP A 107 2.33 -24.54 -0.03
C ASP A 107 2.42 -23.06 -0.44
N ILE A 108 3.63 -22.50 -0.53
CA ILE A 108 3.84 -21.10 -0.87
C ILE A 108 3.79 -20.91 -2.38
N ARG A 109 2.70 -20.34 -2.87
CA ARG A 109 2.40 -20.19 -4.30
C ARG A 109 2.53 -18.75 -4.79
N PHE A 110 2.60 -17.79 -3.88
CA PHE A 110 2.75 -16.35 -4.20
C PHE A 110 3.33 -15.58 -3.01
N VAL A 111 3.83 -14.41 -3.29
CA VAL A 111 4.33 -13.49 -2.27
C VAL A 111 3.91 -12.06 -2.55
N TYR A 112 3.57 -11.33 -1.50
CA TYR A 112 3.45 -9.88 -1.54
C TYR A 112 4.61 -9.24 -0.77
N VAL A 113 5.26 -8.24 -1.39
CA VAL A 113 6.39 -7.54 -0.78
C VAL A 113 6.01 -6.09 -0.51
N LYS A 114 6.37 -5.56 0.67
CA LYS A 114 6.21 -4.15 0.96
C LYS A 114 7.05 -3.34 -0.01
N ALA A 115 6.43 -2.41 -0.74
CA ALA A 115 7.15 -1.48 -1.58
C ALA A 115 7.28 -0.12 -0.89
N THR A 116 6.16 0.48 -0.52
CA THR A 116 6.13 1.84 0.00
C THR A 116 5.11 2.02 1.11
N GLU A 117 5.24 3.13 1.84
CA GLU A 117 4.31 3.55 2.87
C GLU A 117 4.17 5.07 2.88
N GLY A 118 2.95 5.57 2.90
CA GLY A 118 2.71 7.00 2.97
C GLY A 118 3.42 7.78 1.86
N SER A 119 3.83 9.01 2.16
CA SER A 119 4.33 9.97 1.16
C SER A 119 5.80 9.82 0.77
N GLY A 120 6.59 8.98 1.44
CA GLY A 120 8.04 8.97 1.16
C GLY A 120 8.82 7.79 1.71
N TYR A 121 8.18 6.87 2.43
CA TYR A 121 8.89 5.68 2.90
C TYR A 121 8.91 4.62 1.78
N VAL A 122 10.08 4.09 1.51
CA VAL A 122 10.33 2.93 0.63
C VAL A 122 10.92 1.84 1.50
N ASP A 123 10.43 0.61 1.39
CA ASP A 123 10.95 -0.49 2.19
C ASP A 123 12.38 -0.86 1.76
N ASP A 124 13.31 -0.92 2.72
CA ASP A 124 14.73 -1.15 2.47
C ASP A 124 15.02 -2.49 1.79
N TYR A 125 14.11 -3.45 1.91
CA TYR A 125 14.23 -4.78 1.32
C TYR A 125 13.36 -4.98 0.08
N TYR A 126 12.61 -3.95 -0.34
CA TYR A 126 11.66 -4.05 -1.45
C TYR A 126 12.26 -4.71 -2.70
N LEU A 127 13.26 -4.08 -3.29
CA LEU A 127 13.86 -4.59 -4.54
C LEU A 127 14.52 -5.95 -4.34
N ARG A 128 15.19 -6.16 -3.20
CA ARG A 128 15.79 -7.46 -2.87
C ARG A 128 14.75 -8.57 -2.82
N ASN A 129 13.64 -8.33 -2.15
CA ASN A 129 12.56 -9.31 -2.02
C ASN A 129 11.85 -9.54 -3.36
N LEU A 130 11.58 -8.47 -4.11
CA LEU A 130 10.99 -8.55 -5.44
C LEU A 130 11.83 -9.43 -6.38
N TYR A 131 13.10 -9.11 -6.54
CA TYR A 131 13.98 -9.86 -7.45
C TYR A 131 14.28 -11.26 -6.96
N GLY A 132 14.48 -11.45 -5.64
CA GLY A 132 14.72 -12.76 -5.07
C GLY A 132 13.56 -13.72 -5.28
N ALA A 133 12.33 -13.29 -5.03
CA ALA A 133 11.14 -14.09 -5.27
C ALA A 133 10.97 -14.42 -6.77
N LYS A 134 11.18 -13.45 -7.66
CA LYS A 134 11.12 -13.67 -9.12
C LYS A 134 12.16 -14.67 -9.60
N GLN A 135 13.40 -14.56 -9.14
CA GLN A 135 14.49 -15.49 -9.48
C GLN A 135 14.19 -16.91 -9.02
N ALA A 136 13.54 -17.04 -7.85
CA ALA A 136 13.10 -18.33 -7.32
C ALA A 136 11.83 -18.88 -8.01
N GLY A 137 11.26 -18.15 -8.97
CA GLY A 137 10.06 -18.56 -9.72
C GLY A 137 8.74 -18.39 -8.96
N ILE A 138 8.73 -17.65 -7.85
CA ILE A 138 7.52 -17.40 -7.08
C ILE A 138 6.84 -16.15 -7.65
N PRO A 139 5.54 -16.21 -8.05
CA PRO A 139 4.78 -15.03 -8.45
C PRO A 139 4.77 -13.97 -7.35
N VAL A 140 5.13 -12.74 -7.71
CA VAL A 140 5.29 -11.66 -6.74
C VAL A 140 4.45 -10.44 -7.10
N GLY A 141 3.82 -9.86 -6.07
CA GLY A 141 3.15 -8.57 -6.11
C GLY A 141 3.67 -7.64 -5.02
N VAL A 142 3.22 -6.42 -5.07
CA VAL A 142 3.60 -5.39 -4.10
C VAL A 142 2.43 -4.92 -3.28
N TYR A 143 2.74 -4.37 -2.08
CA TYR A 143 1.76 -3.61 -1.35
C TYR A 143 2.27 -2.22 -0.94
N HIS A 144 1.33 -1.28 -0.87
CA HIS A 144 1.51 0.05 -0.32
C HIS A 144 0.74 0.18 0.99
N PHE A 145 1.43 0.55 2.07
CA PHE A 145 0.77 0.86 3.35
C PHE A 145 0.19 2.28 3.30
N TYR A 146 -1.14 2.36 3.23
CA TYR A 146 -1.86 3.62 3.12
C TYR A 146 -1.85 4.40 4.44
N ARG A 147 -1.41 5.65 4.39
CA ARG A 147 -1.41 6.58 5.53
C ARG A 147 -2.48 7.66 5.35
N PRO A 148 -3.62 7.59 6.07
CA PRO A 148 -4.74 8.54 5.90
C PRO A 148 -4.41 9.98 6.29
N THR A 149 -3.29 10.22 6.96
CA THR A 149 -2.79 11.55 7.35
C THR A 149 -1.86 12.17 6.30
N ALA A 150 -1.46 11.40 5.30
CA ALA A 150 -0.64 11.86 4.19
C ALA A 150 -1.51 12.27 2.99
N SER A 151 -1.01 13.18 2.16
CA SER A 151 -1.69 13.57 0.93
C SER A 151 -1.83 12.38 -0.03
N VAL A 152 -2.99 12.24 -0.64
CA VAL A 152 -3.24 11.22 -1.68
C VAL A 152 -2.25 11.35 -2.83
N LEU A 153 -2.01 12.57 -3.28
CA LEU A 153 -1.09 12.84 -4.40
C LEU A 153 0.32 12.38 -4.07
N THR A 154 0.87 12.79 -2.93
CA THR A 154 2.25 12.44 -2.57
C THR A 154 2.43 10.95 -2.26
N GLN A 155 1.39 10.25 -1.81
CA GLN A 155 1.44 8.78 -1.69
C GLN A 155 1.43 8.10 -3.06
N LEU A 156 0.62 8.60 -4.01
CA LEU A 156 0.62 8.09 -5.37
C LEU A 156 1.95 8.35 -6.09
N GLU A 157 2.55 9.51 -5.86
CA GLU A 157 3.89 9.83 -6.36
C GLU A 157 4.93 8.87 -5.79
N ASN A 158 4.95 8.69 -4.45
CA ASN A 158 5.85 7.73 -3.82
C ASN A 158 5.71 6.32 -4.39
N PHE A 159 4.48 5.85 -4.58
CA PHE A 159 4.23 4.52 -5.14
C PHE A 159 4.66 4.43 -6.61
N ARG A 160 4.29 5.40 -7.45
CA ARG A 160 4.61 5.46 -8.87
C ARG A 160 6.12 5.53 -9.13
N ASP A 161 6.83 6.34 -8.36
CA ASP A 161 8.25 6.59 -8.59
C ASP A 161 9.13 5.41 -8.19
N ASN A 162 8.61 4.49 -7.36
CA ASN A 162 9.34 3.33 -6.85
C ASN A 162 8.85 1.98 -7.42
N VAL A 163 7.64 1.91 -7.99
CA VAL A 163 7.04 0.65 -8.43
C VAL A 163 6.76 0.67 -9.93
N ASP A 164 7.42 -0.21 -10.67
CA ASP A 164 7.11 -0.46 -12.09
C ASP A 164 6.09 -1.62 -12.19
N PRO A 165 4.85 -1.36 -12.67
CA PRO A 165 3.84 -2.40 -12.84
C PRO A 165 4.29 -3.58 -13.73
N ARG A 166 5.19 -3.33 -14.70
CA ARG A 166 5.70 -4.36 -15.62
C ARG A 166 6.59 -5.38 -14.94
N GLN A 167 7.13 -5.06 -13.77
CA GLN A 167 7.94 -5.98 -12.97
C GLN A 167 7.11 -6.81 -12.00
N GLN A 168 5.80 -6.55 -11.91
CA GLN A 168 4.90 -7.25 -11.01
C GLN A 168 4.22 -8.43 -11.74
N ASP A 169 3.96 -9.51 -11.00
CA ASP A 169 3.18 -10.63 -11.50
C ASP A 169 1.73 -10.55 -11.01
N LEU A 170 1.50 -9.95 -9.84
CA LEU A 170 0.22 -9.93 -9.12
C LEU A 170 -0.39 -8.54 -9.08
N ILE A 171 -1.72 -8.50 -8.98
CA ILE A 171 -2.49 -7.28 -8.71
C ILE A 171 -1.98 -6.65 -7.41
N PRO A 172 -1.67 -5.33 -7.37
CA PRO A 172 -1.14 -4.69 -6.18
C PRO A 172 -2.14 -4.68 -5.03
N ILE A 173 -1.63 -4.71 -3.81
CA ILE A 173 -2.43 -4.54 -2.60
C ILE A 173 -2.27 -3.11 -2.08
N VAL A 174 -3.40 -2.53 -1.64
CA VAL A 174 -3.43 -1.33 -0.81
C VAL A 174 -3.79 -1.76 0.61
N ASP A 175 -2.86 -1.60 1.52
CA ASP A 175 -2.98 -1.99 2.91
C ASP A 175 -3.60 -0.85 3.73
N VAL A 176 -4.80 -1.09 4.25
CA VAL A 176 -5.67 -0.09 4.88
C VAL A 176 -6.05 -0.50 6.30
N GLU A 177 -5.26 -0.07 7.26
CA GLU A 177 -5.43 -0.43 8.68
C GLU A 177 -5.73 0.76 9.60
N LYS A 178 -5.53 1.98 9.11
CA LYS A 178 -5.65 3.20 9.91
C LYS A 178 -6.62 4.17 9.26
N ARG A 179 -7.49 4.78 10.08
CA ARG A 179 -8.46 5.79 9.63
C ARG A 179 -7.94 7.22 9.72
N GLY A 180 -6.97 7.46 10.59
CA GLY A 180 -6.57 8.83 10.94
C GLY A 180 -7.61 9.55 11.81
N ARG A 181 -7.40 10.86 12.02
CA ARG A 181 -8.23 11.70 12.90
C ARG A 181 -9.37 12.43 12.17
N GLY A 182 -9.37 12.46 10.84
CA GLY A 182 -10.38 13.15 10.04
C GLY A 182 -11.77 12.51 10.10
N SER A 183 -12.76 13.11 9.43
CA SER A 183 -14.09 12.53 9.32
C SER A 183 -14.07 11.23 8.52
N LEU A 184 -15.02 10.34 8.77
CA LEU A 184 -15.15 9.09 8.01
C LEU A 184 -15.35 9.33 6.51
N VAL A 185 -16.16 10.35 6.18
CA VAL A 185 -16.43 10.73 4.78
C VAL A 185 -15.14 11.19 4.08
N HIS A 186 -14.32 12.01 4.75
CA HIS A 186 -13.03 12.44 4.22
C HIS A 186 -12.09 11.25 4.00
N PHE A 187 -11.97 10.37 4.99
CA PHE A 187 -11.16 9.16 4.88
C PHE A 187 -11.58 8.31 3.68
N GLN A 188 -12.89 8.00 3.56
CA GLN A 188 -13.39 7.16 2.46
C GLN A 188 -13.20 7.82 1.09
N ARG A 189 -13.34 9.15 0.97
CA ARG A 189 -13.07 9.89 -0.26
C ARG A 189 -11.59 9.84 -0.64
N SER A 190 -10.71 10.10 0.31
CA SER A 190 -9.26 10.06 0.09
C SER A 190 -8.77 8.66 -0.27
N LEU A 191 -9.26 7.63 0.42
CA LEU A 191 -8.95 6.24 0.08
C LEU A 191 -9.42 5.88 -1.33
N ARG A 192 -10.65 6.28 -1.72
CA ARG A 192 -11.17 6.05 -3.07
C ARG A 192 -10.28 6.69 -4.13
N ALA A 193 -9.90 7.95 -3.95
CA ALA A 193 -9.02 8.66 -4.87
C ALA A 193 -7.64 7.98 -4.99
N PHE A 194 -7.11 7.44 -3.89
CA PHE A 194 -5.85 6.68 -3.91
C PHE A 194 -6.01 5.37 -4.69
N LEU A 195 -7.05 4.58 -4.42
CA LEU A 195 -7.34 3.32 -5.11
C LEU A 195 -7.52 3.52 -6.63
N GLU A 196 -8.24 4.57 -7.04
CA GLU A 196 -8.41 4.94 -8.45
C GLU A 196 -7.08 5.36 -9.08
N GLY A 197 -6.20 6.03 -8.32
CA GLY A 197 -4.84 6.35 -8.76
C GLY A 197 -4.02 5.08 -9.02
N VAL A 198 -4.05 4.12 -8.11
CA VAL A 198 -3.37 2.82 -8.28
C VAL A 198 -3.98 2.04 -9.47
N GLU A 199 -5.30 2.05 -9.62
CA GLU A 199 -5.98 1.43 -10.76
C GLU A 199 -5.48 2.00 -12.11
N ARG A 200 -5.33 3.33 -12.21
CA ARG A 200 -4.76 3.96 -13.43
C ARG A 200 -3.31 3.54 -13.70
N MET A 201 -2.51 3.31 -12.65
CA MET A 201 -1.11 2.86 -12.81
C MET A 201 -1.00 1.43 -13.31
N PHE A 202 -1.87 0.54 -12.82
CA PHE A 202 -1.80 -0.90 -13.09
C PHE A 202 -2.82 -1.38 -14.15
N GLY A 203 -3.74 -0.53 -14.60
CA GLY A 203 -4.83 -0.90 -15.52
C GLY A 203 -5.83 -1.88 -14.92
N VAL A 204 -5.79 -2.11 -13.60
CA VAL A 204 -6.66 -3.05 -12.87
C VAL A 204 -6.88 -2.54 -11.45
N LYS A 205 -8.09 -2.80 -10.90
CA LYS A 205 -8.40 -2.43 -9.51
C LYS A 205 -7.47 -3.15 -8.53
N PRO A 206 -6.84 -2.42 -7.60
CA PRO A 206 -6.04 -3.06 -6.55
C PRO A 206 -6.93 -3.89 -5.62
N ILE A 207 -6.31 -4.82 -4.91
CA ILE A 207 -6.91 -5.54 -3.79
C ILE A 207 -6.77 -4.66 -2.54
N ILE A 208 -7.82 -4.57 -1.73
CA ILE A 208 -7.76 -3.87 -0.44
C ILE A 208 -7.43 -4.91 0.64
N TYR A 209 -6.28 -4.74 1.31
CA TYR A 209 -6.01 -5.47 2.54
C TYR A 209 -6.50 -4.68 3.74
N THR A 210 -7.11 -5.39 4.70
CA THR A 210 -7.56 -4.80 5.95
C THR A 210 -7.90 -5.87 7.00
N GLY A 211 -7.86 -5.50 8.28
CA GLY A 211 -8.39 -6.35 9.34
C GLY A 211 -9.93 -6.40 9.34
N VAL A 212 -10.51 -7.54 9.73
CA VAL A 212 -11.96 -7.77 9.75
C VAL A 212 -12.73 -6.70 10.53
N ASN A 213 -12.22 -6.28 11.68
CA ASN A 213 -12.86 -5.25 12.51
C ASN A 213 -12.81 -3.87 11.85
N PHE A 214 -11.71 -3.56 11.16
CA PHE A 214 -11.56 -2.30 10.43
C PHE A 214 -12.50 -2.26 9.24
N TYR A 215 -12.60 -3.37 8.48
CA TYR A 215 -13.56 -3.54 7.41
C TYR A 215 -14.99 -3.26 7.88
N ALA A 216 -15.44 -4.00 8.90
CA ALA A 216 -16.81 -3.88 9.43
C ALA A 216 -17.16 -2.46 9.87
N LYS A 217 -16.19 -1.75 10.47
CA LYS A 217 -16.41 -0.42 11.03
C LYS A 217 -16.33 0.72 10.01
N TYR A 218 -15.48 0.61 8.98
CA TYR A 218 -15.12 1.76 8.16
C TYR A 218 -15.29 1.56 6.65
N LEU A 219 -15.27 0.31 6.15
CA LEU A 219 -15.25 0.02 4.71
C LEU A 219 -16.53 -0.66 4.21
N ARG A 220 -17.30 -1.26 5.10
CA ARG A 220 -18.54 -1.99 4.80
C ARG A 220 -19.48 -1.21 3.87
N GLY A 221 -19.90 -1.85 2.76
CA GLY A 221 -20.83 -1.27 1.80
C GLY A 221 -20.33 -0.06 1.02
N LYS A 222 -19.01 0.28 1.09
CA LYS A 222 -18.47 1.48 0.46
C LYS A 222 -17.48 1.22 -0.69
N PHE A 223 -16.89 0.03 -0.73
CA PHE A 223 -15.85 -0.36 -1.69
C PHE A 223 -16.17 -1.70 -2.34
N THR A 224 -17.45 -1.96 -2.59
CA THR A 224 -17.98 -3.25 -3.08
C THR A 224 -17.46 -3.65 -4.45
N GLN A 225 -16.93 -2.69 -5.23
CA GLN A 225 -16.32 -2.94 -6.55
C GLN A 225 -14.87 -3.45 -6.47
N TYR A 226 -14.26 -3.50 -5.28
CA TYR A 226 -12.90 -3.99 -5.05
C TYR A 226 -12.90 -5.39 -4.48
N ARG A 227 -11.84 -6.14 -4.76
CA ARG A 227 -11.53 -7.40 -4.08
C ARG A 227 -10.86 -7.11 -2.74
N PHE A 228 -11.03 -8.03 -1.80
CA PHE A 228 -10.44 -7.89 -0.47
C PHE A 228 -9.52 -9.05 -0.12
N MET A 229 -8.44 -8.73 0.58
CA MET A 229 -7.67 -9.61 1.43
C MET A 229 -7.95 -9.21 2.87
N VAL A 230 -8.45 -10.15 3.68
CA VAL A 230 -8.89 -9.82 5.04
C VAL A 230 -8.04 -10.56 6.06
N ALA A 231 -7.51 -9.80 7.03
CA ALA A 231 -6.80 -10.37 8.16
C ALA A 231 -7.75 -10.70 9.31
N ARG A 232 -7.72 -11.96 9.73
CA ARG A 232 -8.27 -12.44 10.98
C ARG A 232 -7.51 -13.69 11.42
N TYR A 233 -6.85 -13.60 12.52
CA TYR A 233 -6.06 -14.69 13.08
C TYR A 233 -6.98 -15.65 13.83
N ALA A 234 -7.36 -16.75 13.18
CA ALA A 234 -8.28 -17.76 13.66
C ALA A 234 -8.02 -19.08 12.94
N GLU A 235 -8.50 -20.19 13.51
CA GLU A 235 -8.39 -21.52 12.89
C GLU A 235 -9.32 -21.69 11.69
N GLU A 236 -10.49 -21.00 11.73
CA GLU A 236 -11.48 -21.04 10.67
C GLU A 236 -11.83 -19.63 10.20
N PHE A 237 -12.10 -19.46 8.91
CA PHE A 237 -12.59 -18.21 8.38
C PHE A 237 -14.02 -17.98 8.87
N PRO A 238 -14.26 -16.90 9.61
CA PRO A 238 -15.55 -16.68 10.30
C PRO A 238 -16.72 -16.31 9.37
N GLY A 239 -16.49 -16.23 8.06
CA GLY A 239 -17.42 -15.62 7.13
C GLY A 239 -17.57 -14.12 7.38
N LEU A 240 -17.60 -13.33 6.33
CA LEU A 240 -18.16 -11.97 6.41
C LEU A 240 -19.54 -12.04 5.79
N CYS A 241 -20.55 -11.58 6.51
CA CYS A 241 -21.94 -11.56 6.03
C CYS A 241 -22.12 -10.50 4.93
N GLU A 242 -21.40 -10.64 3.80
CA GLU A 242 -21.45 -9.59 2.78
C GLU A 242 -21.06 -10.00 1.38
N ASP A 243 -21.64 -9.28 0.43
CA ASP A 243 -21.52 -9.42 -1.02
C ASP A 243 -20.20 -8.85 -1.61
N VAL A 244 -19.11 -8.83 -0.86
CA VAL A 244 -17.83 -8.40 -1.38
C VAL A 244 -16.93 -9.59 -1.67
N PRO A 245 -16.19 -9.58 -2.81
CA PRO A 245 -15.30 -10.69 -3.16
C PRO A 245 -14.06 -10.67 -2.24
N ILE A 246 -14.09 -11.48 -1.17
CA ILE A 246 -12.92 -11.75 -0.35
C ILE A 246 -12.15 -12.85 -1.04
N VAL A 247 -11.01 -12.50 -1.62
CA VAL A 247 -10.19 -13.45 -2.40
C VAL A 247 -9.13 -14.13 -1.54
N LEU A 248 -8.65 -13.44 -0.50
CA LEU A 248 -7.58 -13.92 0.37
C LEU A 248 -7.94 -13.69 1.84
N TRP A 249 -7.59 -14.67 2.64
CA TRP A 249 -7.65 -14.60 4.09
C TRP A 249 -6.25 -14.74 4.68
N GLN A 250 -5.76 -13.68 5.36
CA GLN A 250 -4.56 -13.75 6.18
C GLN A 250 -4.95 -14.33 7.54
N PHE A 251 -4.58 -15.60 7.75
CA PHE A 251 -5.05 -16.36 8.91
C PHE A 251 -4.07 -16.35 10.09
N THR A 252 -2.81 -15.96 9.86
CA THR A 252 -1.79 -15.85 10.91
C THR A 252 -0.72 -14.81 10.58
N SER A 253 -0.14 -14.21 11.61
CA SER A 253 1.06 -13.36 11.53
C SER A 253 2.27 -14.00 12.23
N SER A 254 2.18 -15.26 12.61
CA SER A 254 3.19 -15.93 13.44
C SER A 254 3.64 -17.27 12.87
N SER A 255 3.52 -17.45 11.55
CA SER A 255 3.98 -18.68 10.89
C SER A 255 5.50 -18.70 10.75
N TYR A 256 6.06 -19.90 10.70
CA TYR A 256 7.44 -20.15 10.29
C TYR A 256 7.48 -20.70 8.87
N VAL A 257 8.37 -20.19 8.06
CA VAL A 257 8.63 -20.66 6.69
C VAL A 257 10.14 -20.82 6.53
N ASP A 258 10.57 -21.99 6.10
CA ASP A 258 11.97 -22.26 5.83
C ASP A 258 12.54 -21.25 4.84
N GLY A 259 13.73 -20.74 5.12
CA GLY A 259 14.34 -19.64 4.36
C GLY A 259 14.05 -18.24 4.89
N ILE A 260 13.11 -18.09 5.85
CA ILE A 260 12.76 -16.83 6.50
C ILE A 260 13.12 -16.91 7.98
N ARG A 261 13.79 -15.87 8.50
CA ARG A 261 14.05 -15.76 9.93
C ARG A 261 12.87 -15.10 10.64
N GLY A 262 12.41 -15.75 11.74
CA GLY A 262 11.30 -15.23 12.54
C GLY A 262 9.93 -15.51 11.94
N HIS A 263 8.97 -14.72 12.36
CA HIS A 263 7.58 -14.87 11.97
C HIS A 263 7.28 -14.22 10.62
N VAL A 264 6.33 -14.82 9.91
CA VAL A 264 5.83 -14.30 8.64
C VAL A 264 4.31 -14.46 8.58
N ASP A 265 3.66 -13.50 7.95
CA ASP A 265 2.23 -13.53 7.65
C ASP A 265 1.92 -14.56 6.59
N ARG A 266 0.88 -15.38 6.81
CA ARG A 266 0.39 -16.34 5.82
C ARG A 266 -1.06 -16.11 5.47
N SER A 267 -1.33 -16.29 4.19
CA SER A 267 -2.65 -16.10 3.61
C SER A 267 -3.04 -17.29 2.75
N VAL A 268 -4.33 -17.55 2.66
CA VAL A 268 -4.90 -18.61 1.84
C VAL A 268 -6.02 -18.05 0.98
N PHE A 269 -6.20 -18.59 -0.21
CA PHE A 269 -7.36 -18.25 -1.03
C PHE A 269 -8.64 -18.78 -0.40
N LEU A 270 -9.68 -18.00 -0.53
CA LEU A 270 -11.02 -18.39 -0.12
C LEU A 270 -11.82 -18.89 -1.33
N ASP A 271 -12.72 -19.83 -1.03
CA ASP A 271 -13.70 -20.33 -2.00
C ASP A 271 -13.02 -20.87 -3.29
N ARG A 272 -13.51 -20.45 -4.44
CA ARG A 272 -13.03 -20.83 -5.78
C ARG A 272 -11.82 -20.06 -6.29
N TYR A 273 -11.30 -19.13 -5.51
CA TYR A 273 -10.18 -18.29 -5.95
C TYR A 273 -8.84 -19.02 -5.89
N GLY A 274 -7.92 -18.61 -6.74
CA GLY A 274 -6.56 -19.11 -6.81
C GLY A 274 -5.59 -18.04 -7.32
N VAL A 275 -4.33 -18.41 -7.52
CA VAL A 275 -3.28 -17.49 -7.98
C VAL A 275 -3.67 -16.81 -9.29
N SER A 276 -4.36 -17.51 -10.21
CA SER A 276 -4.82 -16.94 -11.49
C SER A 276 -5.73 -15.73 -11.31
N ASP A 277 -6.52 -15.68 -10.23
CA ASP A 277 -7.46 -14.59 -9.97
C ASP A 277 -6.79 -13.29 -9.51
N ILE A 278 -5.57 -13.40 -9.01
CA ILE A 278 -4.77 -12.25 -8.56
C ILE A 278 -3.61 -11.93 -9.50
N MET A 279 -3.45 -12.64 -10.62
CA MET A 279 -2.44 -12.30 -11.63
C MET A 279 -2.78 -11.01 -12.35
N LEU A 280 -1.76 -10.16 -12.59
CA LEU A 280 -1.90 -9.03 -13.49
C LEU A 280 -2.18 -9.49 -14.92
N PRO A 281 -2.99 -8.75 -15.68
CA PRO A 281 -3.18 -9.02 -17.12
C PRO A 281 -1.84 -9.05 -17.85
N SER A 282 -1.71 -9.92 -18.85
CA SER A 282 -0.49 -10.04 -19.67
C SER A 282 -0.11 -8.75 -20.40
N THR A 283 -1.09 -7.89 -20.65
CA THR A 283 -0.90 -6.56 -21.25
C THR A 283 -0.14 -5.58 -20.36
N VAL A 284 -0.16 -5.81 -19.03
CA VAL A 284 0.53 -4.96 -18.03
C VAL A 284 1.91 -5.53 -17.70
N ARG A 285 2.00 -6.86 -17.60
CA ARG A 285 3.26 -7.54 -17.27
C ARG A 285 4.28 -7.34 -18.39
N GLY A 286 5.53 -7.04 -18.05
CA GLY A 286 6.64 -7.08 -19.00
C GLY A 286 6.73 -8.47 -19.66
N LYS A 287 7.15 -8.53 -20.91
CA LYS A 287 7.51 -9.82 -21.54
C LYS A 287 8.67 -10.42 -20.73
N LYS A 288 8.50 -11.67 -20.33
CA LYS A 288 9.57 -12.46 -19.68
C LYS A 288 10.70 -12.69 -20.66
#